data_fc5affe8d9fa1deabcecffa3eaa9c47a
#
_entry.id   fc5affe8d9fa1deabcecffa3eaa9c47a
#
_cell.length_a   1.000
_cell.length_b   1.000
_cell.length_c   1.000
_cell.angle_alpha   90.00
_cell.angle_beta   90.00
_cell.angle_gamma   90.00
#
_symmetry.space_group_name_H-M   'P 1'
#
loop_
_entity.id
_entity.type
_entity.pdbx_description
1 polymer ?
#
loop_
_entity_poly.entity_id
_entity_poly.type
_entity_poly.pdbx_seq_one_letter_code
_entity_poly.pdbx_strand_id
1 'polypeptide(L)'
;GLAAFIEEDGRIHTNFNQTITATGRISSTEPNLQNIPMRMELGRQIRKVFIPREGYEFMDADYSQIELRVLAHMSGDEQLIDAYRQEEDIHRITASKVFHTPFEQVTDLQRRNAKAVNFGIVYGISSFGLSQDLSISKKEAAQYIEQYFATYPKVKEFIDKLVADAKEKGYTETMFGRRRPIPELSSSNFMQRSFGERVAMNAPIQGTAADIIKIAMIRVHDRLIREHFRSRLILQVH
;
A
#
# COMPACT_ATOMS: atom_id res chain seq x y z
N GLY A 1 -3.49 -10.01 25.80
CA GLY A 1 -2.35 -10.06 24.89
C GLY A 1 -2.27 -11.39 24.13
N LEU A 2 -1.30 -11.56 23.22
CA LEU A 2 -1.20 -12.76 22.36
C LEU A 2 -1.11 -14.08 23.14
N ALA A 3 -0.56 -14.08 24.33
CA ALA A 3 -0.46 -15.29 25.17
C ALA A 3 -1.83 -15.94 25.47
N ALA A 4 -2.92 -15.17 25.43
CA ALA A 4 -4.27 -15.72 25.64
C ALA A 4 -4.77 -16.60 24.47
N PHE A 5 -4.08 -16.58 23.34
CA PHE A 5 -4.40 -17.36 22.15
C PHE A 5 -3.52 -18.59 21.97
N ILE A 6 -2.69 -18.91 22.96
CA ILE A 6 -1.88 -20.14 22.93
C ILE A 6 -2.82 -21.33 23.15
N GLU A 7 -2.83 -22.25 22.21
CA GLU A 7 -3.64 -23.46 22.23
C GLU A 7 -2.90 -24.64 22.91
N GLU A 8 -3.55 -25.79 22.99
CA GLU A 8 -3.00 -26.99 23.67
C GLU A 8 -1.68 -27.49 23.09
N ASP A 9 -1.45 -27.22 21.78
CA ASP A 9 -0.20 -27.57 21.09
C ASP A 9 0.95 -26.57 21.35
N GLY A 10 0.73 -25.56 22.21
CA GLY A 10 1.70 -24.51 22.54
C GLY A 10 1.88 -23.47 21.44
N ARG A 11 1.01 -23.43 20.44
CA ARG A 11 1.06 -22.51 19.30
C ARG A 11 -0.12 -21.54 19.28
N ILE A 12 0.03 -20.49 18.48
CA ILE A 12 -1.05 -19.55 18.17
C ILE A 12 -1.48 -19.77 16.73
N HIS A 13 -2.75 -20.01 16.53
CA HIS A 13 -3.36 -20.19 15.21
C HIS A 13 -4.28 -19.02 14.92
N THR A 14 -4.04 -18.32 13.81
CA THR A 14 -4.91 -17.24 13.32
C THR A 14 -5.87 -17.76 12.26
N ASN A 15 -6.96 -17.06 12.07
CA ASN A 15 -7.87 -17.28 10.93
C ASN A 15 -7.49 -16.32 9.80
N PHE A 16 -7.08 -16.84 8.64
CA PHE A 16 -6.85 -16.06 7.44
C PHE A 16 -8.13 -15.99 6.60
N ASN A 17 -8.60 -14.77 6.33
CA ASN A 17 -9.82 -14.51 5.57
C ASN A 17 -9.48 -13.93 4.21
N GLN A 18 -9.89 -14.59 3.14
CA GLN A 18 -9.64 -14.20 1.75
C GLN A 18 -10.75 -13.33 1.14
N THR A 19 -11.91 -13.24 1.80
CA THR A 19 -13.13 -12.64 1.25
C THR A 19 -13.66 -11.43 2.05
N ILE A 20 -12.97 -11.03 3.11
CA ILE A 20 -13.43 -9.94 3.99
C ILE A 20 -13.06 -8.58 3.44
N THR A 21 -11.82 -8.40 2.95
CA THR A 21 -11.38 -7.11 2.44
C THR A 21 -11.96 -6.83 1.05
N ALA A 22 -12.46 -5.61 0.83
CA ALA A 22 -13.04 -5.23 -0.45
C ALA A 22 -11.99 -5.04 -1.56
N THR A 23 -10.70 -4.94 -1.22
CA THR A 23 -9.58 -4.79 -2.16
C THR A 23 -9.00 -6.12 -2.63
N GLY A 24 -9.43 -7.25 -2.04
CA GLY A 24 -8.87 -8.56 -2.33
C GLY A 24 -7.63 -8.92 -1.52
N ARG A 25 -7.19 -8.06 -0.58
CA ARG A 25 -6.16 -8.42 0.40
C ARG A 25 -6.65 -9.53 1.32
N ILE A 26 -5.72 -10.29 1.90
CA ILE A 26 -6.01 -11.21 3.00
C ILE A 26 -6.13 -10.44 4.31
N SER A 27 -6.95 -10.90 5.23
CA SER A 27 -6.99 -10.41 6.61
C SER A 27 -6.72 -11.55 7.61
N SER A 28 -6.28 -11.19 8.81
CA SER A 28 -5.94 -12.12 9.89
C SER A 28 -6.72 -11.73 11.14
N THR A 29 -7.44 -12.70 11.73
CA THR A 29 -8.27 -12.49 12.93
C THR A 29 -8.10 -13.62 13.93
N GLU A 30 -8.31 -13.34 15.20
CA GLU A 30 -8.34 -14.28 16.32
C GLU A 30 -7.06 -15.12 16.50
N PRO A 31 -5.89 -14.48 16.67
CA PRO A 31 -5.62 -13.05 16.76
C PRO A 31 -5.21 -12.45 15.39
N ASN A 32 -5.23 -11.10 15.27
CA ASN A 32 -4.65 -10.44 14.12
C ASN A 32 -3.11 -10.46 14.23
N LEU A 33 -2.46 -11.25 13.39
CA LEU A 33 -1.00 -11.38 13.33
C LEU A 33 -0.34 -10.50 12.25
N GLN A 34 -1.14 -9.76 11.45
CA GLN A 34 -0.62 -8.84 10.43
C GLN A 34 -0.19 -7.48 11.00
N ASN A 35 -0.70 -7.10 12.18
CA ASN A 35 -0.49 -5.78 12.78
C ASN A 35 0.44 -5.80 14.00
N ILE A 36 1.48 -6.61 13.98
CA ILE A 36 2.48 -6.63 15.05
C ILE A 36 3.36 -5.39 14.95
N PRO A 37 3.41 -4.53 15.98
CA PRO A 37 4.13 -3.26 15.91
C PRO A 37 5.63 -3.48 15.68
N MET A 38 6.19 -2.79 14.66
CA MET A 38 7.63 -2.84 14.35
C MET A 38 8.45 -1.77 15.05
N ARG A 39 7.82 -0.64 15.38
CA ARG A 39 8.52 0.52 15.94
C ARG A 39 8.86 0.34 17.42
N MET A 40 8.09 -0.48 18.12
CA MET A 40 8.28 -0.76 19.56
C MET A 40 9.17 -1.98 19.75
N GLU A 41 10.07 -1.93 20.75
CA GLU A 41 10.94 -3.05 21.10
C GLU A 41 10.15 -4.33 21.40
N LEU A 42 9.06 -4.20 22.15
CA LEU A 42 8.19 -5.35 22.46
C LEU A 42 7.63 -6.01 21.19
N GLY A 43 7.23 -5.21 20.19
CA GLY A 43 6.75 -5.74 18.91
C GLY A 43 7.84 -6.51 18.16
N ARG A 44 9.08 -6.00 18.17
CA ARG A 44 10.23 -6.72 17.59
C ARG A 44 10.52 -8.03 18.32
N GLN A 45 10.37 -8.07 19.65
CA GLN A 45 10.52 -9.30 20.41
C GLN A 45 9.41 -10.32 20.10
N ILE A 46 8.16 -9.88 19.94
CA ILE A 46 7.04 -10.74 19.56
C ILE A 46 7.29 -11.43 18.21
N ARG A 47 7.96 -10.77 17.26
CA ARG A 47 8.29 -11.39 15.97
C ARG A 47 9.21 -12.61 16.08
N LYS A 48 9.98 -12.75 17.13
CA LYS A 48 10.86 -13.90 17.37
C LYS A 48 10.10 -15.20 17.68
N VAL A 49 8.80 -15.14 17.97
CA VAL A 49 7.98 -16.34 18.19
C VAL A 49 7.57 -17.02 16.87
N PHE A 50 7.75 -16.33 15.73
CA PHE A 50 7.57 -16.93 14.41
C PHE A 50 8.83 -17.70 14.07
N ILE A 51 8.78 -19.01 14.25
CA ILE A 51 9.91 -19.92 14.00
C ILE A 51 9.59 -20.86 12.85
N PRO A 52 10.57 -21.20 12.00
CA PRO A 52 10.36 -22.19 10.95
C PRO A 52 10.26 -23.59 11.58
N ARG A 53 9.78 -24.56 10.80
CA ARG A 53 9.86 -25.97 11.13
C ARG A 53 11.34 -26.38 11.25
N GLU A 54 11.64 -27.34 12.10
CA GLU A 54 12.99 -27.89 12.24
C GLU A 54 13.56 -28.34 10.87
N GLY A 55 14.80 -27.94 10.59
CA GLY A 55 15.46 -28.18 9.31
C GLY A 55 15.01 -27.29 8.13
N TYR A 56 14.20 -26.24 8.41
CA TYR A 56 13.77 -25.24 7.43
C TYR A 56 14.17 -23.85 7.85
N GLU A 57 14.18 -22.94 6.88
CA GLU A 57 14.38 -21.51 7.08
C GLU A 57 13.21 -20.76 6.45
N PHE A 58 12.87 -19.58 6.99
CA PHE A 58 11.96 -18.66 6.35
C PHE A 58 12.66 -17.91 5.22
N MET A 59 12.00 -17.83 4.09
CA MET A 59 12.32 -16.92 3.02
C MET A 59 11.14 -15.97 2.83
N ASP A 60 11.40 -14.68 2.97
CA ASP A 60 10.45 -13.61 2.71
C ASP A 60 10.82 -12.90 1.40
N ALA A 61 9.84 -12.68 0.54
CA ALA A 61 10.01 -11.95 -0.70
C ALA A 61 8.89 -10.93 -0.85
N ASP A 62 9.25 -9.67 -0.92
CA ASP A 62 8.31 -8.54 -1.01
C ASP A 62 8.53 -7.73 -2.28
N TYR A 63 7.44 -7.22 -2.84
CA TYR A 63 7.49 -6.24 -3.92
C TYR A 63 7.81 -4.85 -3.35
N SER A 64 8.96 -4.31 -3.71
CA SER A 64 9.31 -2.94 -3.32
C SER A 64 8.33 -1.93 -3.91
N GLN A 65 7.58 -1.24 -3.03
CA GLN A 65 6.72 -0.10 -3.39
C GLN A 65 5.64 -0.44 -4.45
N ILE A 66 5.02 -1.62 -4.38
CA ILE A 66 4.12 -2.11 -5.43
C ILE A 66 2.98 -1.13 -5.74
N GLU A 67 2.35 -0.53 -4.73
CA GLU A 67 1.23 0.41 -4.93
C GLU A 67 1.66 1.67 -5.68
N LEU A 68 2.84 2.21 -5.37
CA LEU A 68 3.39 3.37 -6.08
C LEU A 68 3.81 3.03 -7.52
N ARG A 69 4.31 1.81 -7.76
CA ARG A 69 4.60 1.32 -9.12
C ARG A 69 3.32 1.13 -9.93
N VAL A 70 2.26 0.63 -9.30
CA VAL A 70 0.92 0.52 -9.90
C VAL A 70 0.38 1.91 -10.24
N LEU A 71 0.50 2.89 -9.33
CA LEU A 71 0.11 4.27 -9.58
C LEU A 71 0.88 4.86 -10.78
N ALA A 72 2.20 4.67 -10.84
CA ALA A 72 3.02 5.12 -11.97
C ALA A 72 2.54 4.53 -13.29
N HIS A 73 2.30 3.22 -13.33
CA HIS A 73 1.82 2.52 -14.51
C HIS A 73 0.43 2.97 -14.94
N MET A 74 -0.54 3.00 -14.01
CA MET A 74 -1.92 3.34 -14.33
C MET A 74 -2.10 4.81 -14.72
N SER A 75 -1.35 5.72 -14.11
CA SER A 75 -1.38 7.15 -14.47
C SER A 75 -0.66 7.44 -15.79
N GLY A 76 0.29 6.60 -16.18
CA GLY A 76 1.15 6.84 -17.33
C GLY A 76 2.04 8.07 -17.18
N ASP A 77 2.32 8.51 -15.96
CA ASP A 77 3.21 9.63 -15.69
C ASP A 77 4.66 9.22 -15.97
N GLU A 78 5.23 9.77 -17.04
CA GLU A 78 6.57 9.38 -17.51
C GLU A 78 7.66 9.72 -16.50
N GLN A 79 7.54 10.84 -15.78
CA GLN A 79 8.53 11.22 -14.78
C GLN A 79 8.52 10.25 -13.59
N LEU A 80 7.31 9.81 -13.17
CA LEU A 80 7.18 8.84 -12.10
C LEU A 80 7.65 7.44 -12.53
N ILE A 81 7.34 7.04 -13.77
CA ILE A 81 7.82 5.77 -14.36
C ILE A 81 9.34 5.76 -14.44
N ASP A 82 9.96 6.83 -14.93
CA ASP A 82 11.40 6.92 -15.07
C ASP A 82 12.12 6.93 -13.72
N ALA A 83 11.54 7.57 -12.70
CA ALA A 83 12.05 7.49 -11.34
C ALA A 83 12.17 6.04 -10.83
N TYR A 84 11.21 5.18 -11.18
CA TYR A 84 11.28 3.76 -10.85
C TYR A 84 12.26 2.94 -11.71
N ARG A 85 12.47 3.33 -12.97
CA ARG A 85 13.44 2.67 -13.86
C ARG A 85 14.89 2.91 -13.46
N GLN A 86 15.17 4.03 -12.82
CA GLN A 86 16.53 4.39 -12.36
C GLN A 86 16.98 3.56 -11.15
N GLU A 87 16.10 2.71 -10.58
CA GLU A 87 16.36 1.87 -9.39
C GLU A 87 16.85 2.65 -8.16
N GLU A 88 16.64 3.97 -8.16
CA GLU A 88 16.99 4.84 -7.07
C GLU A 88 15.87 4.94 -6.01
N ASP A 89 16.19 5.59 -4.90
CA ASP A 89 15.22 5.83 -3.83
C ASP A 89 14.12 6.81 -4.28
N ILE A 90 12.94 6.28 -4.62
CA ILE A 90 11.79 7.06 -5.08
C ILE A 90 11.42 8.21 -4.12
N HIS A 91 11.58 8.00 -2.82
CA HIS A 91 11.24 9.04 -1.85
C HIS A 91 12.28 10.16 -1.87
N ARG A 92 13.52 9.85 -2.14
CA ARG A 92 14.58 10.82 -2.32
C ARG A 92 14.45 11.59 -3.64
N ILE A 93 14.07 10.89 -4.73
CA ILE A 93 13.77 11.53 -6.02
C ILE A 93 12.58 12.49 -5.86
N THR A 94 11.50 12.04 -5.25
CA THR A 94 10.33 12.90 -5.00
C THR A 94 10.71 14.10 -4.13
N ALA A 95 11.50 13.89 -3.07
CA ALA A 95 11.98 14.98 -2.22
C ALA A 95 12.81 16.01 -3.00
N SER A 96 13.74 15.55 -3.83
CA SER A 96 14.55 16.40 -4.70
C SER A 96 13.68 17.30 -5.58
N LYS A 97 12.65 16.74 -6.18
CA LYS A 97 11.73 17.46 -7.09
C LYS A 97 10.77 18.39 -6.33
N VAL A 98 10.12 17.89 -5.29
CA VAL A 98 9.11 18.64 -4.52
C VAL A 98 9.74 19.79 -3.71
N PHE A 99 10.93 19.59 -3.16
CA PHE A 99 11.63 20.61 -2.36
C PHE A 99 12.69 21.39 -3.15
N HIS A 100 12.80 21.14 -4.46
CA HIS A 100 13.81 21.79 -5.33
C HIS A 100 15.23 21.69 -4.75
N THR A 101 15.58 20.55 -4.17
CA THR A 101 16.87 20.26 -3.55
C THR A 101 17.62 19.27 -4.43
N PRO A 102 18.93 19.49 -4.75
CA PRO A 102 19.73 18.49 -5.46
C PRO A 102 19.65 17.12 -4.77
N PHE A 103 19.60 16.05 -5.55
CA PHE A 103 19.39 14.69 -5.04
C PHE A 103 20.36 14.31 -3.91
N GLU A 104 21.63 14.64 -4.05
CA GLU A 104 22.68 14.35 -3.08
C GLU A 104 22.55 15.17 -1.78
N GLN A 105 21.85 16.29 -1.83
CA GLN A 105 21.62 17.21 -0.71
C GLN A 105 20.29 17.00 0.00
N VAL A 106 19.47 16.07 -0.47
CA VAL A 106 18.19 15.74 0.17
C VAL A 106 18.44 15.23 1.59
N THR A 107 17.87 15.93 2.56
CA THR A 107 17.97 15.55 3.98
C THR A 107 17.04 14.36 4.30
N ASP A 108 17.33 13.66 5.40
CA ASP A 108 16.48 12.58 5.90
C ASP A 108 15.07 13.09 6.24
N LEU A 109 14.93 14.32 6.71
CA LEU A 109 13.64 14.95 6.97
C LEU A 109 12.84 15.15 5.67
N GLN A 110 13.45 15.71 4.64
CA GLN A 110 12.82 15.90 3.34
C GLN A 110 12.41 14.56 2.72
N ARG A 111 13.29 13.55 2.78
CA ARG A 111 12.98 12.20 2.33
C ARG A 111 11.80 11.58 3.08
N ARG A 112 11.74 11.74 4.40
CA ARG A 112 10.62 11.27 5.23
C ARG A 112 9.32 11.98 4.87
N ASN A 113 9.35 13.29 4.68
CA ASN A 113 8.20 14.08 4.27
C ASN A 113 7.71 13.66 2.88
N ALA A 114 8.60 13.50 1.92
CA ALA A 114 8.27 13.00 0.58
C ALA A 114 7.67 11.58 0.63
N LYS A 115 8.17 10.72 1.51
CA LYS A 115 7.58 9.39 1.73
C LYS A 115 6.14 9.48 2.21
N ALA A 116 5.85 10.36 3.16
CA ALA A 116 4.49 10.57 3.64
C ALA A 116 3.57 11.14 2.54
N VAL A 117 4.07 12.04 1.69
CA VAL A 117 3.32 12.56 0.54
C VAL A 117 3.06 11.44 -0.47
N ASN A 118 4.07 10.67 -0.88
CA ASN A 118 3.93 9.57 -1.83
C ASN A 118 2.85 8.57 -1.42
N PHE A 119 2.88 8.12 -0.16
CA PHE A 119 1.84 7.22 0.35
C PHE A 119 0.51 7.92 0.55
N GLY A 120 0.54 9.16 1.04
CA GLY A 120 -0.66 9.96 1.24
C GLY A 120 -1.47 10.11 -0.04
N ILE A 121 -0.82 10.37 -1.17
CA ILE A 121 -1.50 10.48 -2.47
C ILE A 121 -2.21 9.17 -2.84
N VAL A 122 -1.57 8.02 -2.68
CA VAL A 122 -2.19 6.71 -2.94
C VAL A 122 -3.42 6.48 -2.06
N TYR A 123 -3.39 6.95 -0.82
CA TYR A 123 -4.51 6.79 0.12
C TYR A 123 -5.53 7.94 0.10
N GLY A 124 -5.38 8.90 -0.79
CA GLY A 124 -6.28 10.05 -0.90
C GLY A 124 -6.22 10.97 0.33
N ILE A 125 -5.02 11.18 0.89
CA ILE A 125 -4.84 12.02 2.08
C ILE A 125 -5.20 13.48 1.79
N SER A 126 -5.86 14.11 2.74
CA SER A 126 -6.10 15.56 2.70
C SER A 126 -4.90 16.34 3.26
N SER A 127 -4.82 17.64 2.94
CA SER A 127 -3.81 18.53 3.55
C SER A 127 -3.90 18.55 5.08
N PHE A 128 -5.08 18.37 5.64
CA PHE A 128 -5.26 18.22 7.08
C PHE A 128 -4.63 16.92 7.60
N GLY A 129 -4.94 15.80 6.98
CA GLY A 129 -4.35 14.50 7.38
C GLY A 129 -2.82 14.51 7.28
N LEU A 130 -2.28 15.01 6.16
CA LEU A 130 -0.83 15.13 5.98
C LEU A 130 -0.18 16.06 7.01
N SER A 131 -0.83 17.17 7.37
CA SER A 131 -0.33 18.09 8.39
C SER A 131 -0.21 17.44 9.77
N GLN A 132 -1.17 16.57 10.12
CA GLN A 132 -1.12 15.80 11.37
C GLN A 132 0.01 14.75 11.34
N ASP A 133 0.15 14.03 10.25
CA ASP A 133 1.16 12.98 10.10
C ASP A 133 2.60 13.53 10.16
N LEU A 134 2.81 14.71 9.61
CA LEU A 134 4.12 15.37 9.56
C LEU A 134 4.37 16.37 10.67
N SER A 135 3.35 16.70 11.47
CA SER A 135 3.41 17.77 12.48
C SER A 135 3.82 19.13 11.88
N ILE A 136 3.26 19.48 10.73
CA ILE A 136 3.46 20.73 10.01
C ILE A 136 2.14 21.50 9.89
N SER A 137 2.19 22.76 9.43
CA SER A 137 0.98 23.53 9.17
C SER A 137 0.17 22.94 8.01
N LYS A 138 -1.16 23.13 8.04
CA LYS A 138 -2.04 22.74 6.94
C LYS A 138 -1.65 23.40 5.61
N LYS A 139 -1.12 24.63 5.68
CA LYS A 139 -0.64 25.39 4.51
C LYS A 139 0.57 24.71 3.88
N GLU A 140 1.55 24.31 4.68
CA GLU A 140 2.74 23.58 4.20
C GLU A 140 2.35 22.21 3.61
N ALA A 141 1.45 21.48 4.28
CA ALA A 141 0.96 20.21 3.76
C ALA A 141 0.26 20.38 2.41
N ALA A 142 -0.55 21.42 2.25
CA ALA A 142 -1.19 21.75 0.97
C ALA A 142 -0.16 22.07 -0.11
N GLN A 143 0.89 22.82 0.21
CA GLN A 143 2.00 23.12 -0.71
C GLN A 143 2.75 21.86 -1.15
N TYR A 144 3.00 20.91 -0.24
CA TYR A 144 3.66 19.65 -0.60
C TYR A 144 2.82 18.83 -1.58
N ILE A 145 1.50 18.75 -1.37
CA ILE A 145 0.58 18.06 -2.27
C ILE A 145 0.55 18.76 -3.64
N GLU A 146 0.45 20.08 -3.66
CA GLU A 146 0.46 20.88 -4.88
C GLU A 146 1.75 20.67 -5.69
N GLN A 147 2.91 20.74 -5.03
CA GLN A 147 4.21 20.52 -5.67
C GLN A 147 4.37 19.07 -6.18
N TYR A 148 3.85 18.09 -5.45
CA TYR A 148 3.79 16.72 -5.93
C TYR A 148 3.02 16.59 -7.24
N PHE A 149 1.84 17.17 -7.32
CA PHE A 149 1.02 17.14 -8.52
C PHE A 149 1.59 18.01 -9.66
N ALA A 150 2.28 19.10 -9.35
CA ALA A 150 3.03 19.86 -10.35
C ALA A 150 4.19 19.05 -10.94
N THR A 151 4.82 18.21 -10.12
CA THR A 151 5.90 17.31 -10.55
C THR A 151 5.36 16.13 -11.35
N TYR A 152 4.22 15.57 -10.96
CA TYR A 152 3.58 14.41 -11.57
C TYR A 152 2.15 14.74 -12.04
N PRO A 153 1.98 15.55 -13.09
CA PRO A 153 0.67 16.07 -13.48
C PRO A 153 -0.29 14.98 -13.95
N LYS A 154 0.21 13.92 -14.62
CA LYS A 154 -0.64 12.81 -15.06
C LYS A 154 -1.17 11.98 -13.89
N VAL A 155 -0.49 11.99 -12.75
CA VAL A 155 -1.02 11.38 -11.51
C VAL A 155 -2.26 12.12 -11.05
N LYS A 156 -2.25 13.46 -11.07
CA LYS A 156 -3.42 14.28 -10.73
C LYS A 156 -4.59 14.02 -11.65
N GLU A 157 -4.37 14.05 -12.95
CA GLU A 157 -5.39 13.77 -13.98
C GLU A 157 -6.00 12.38 -13.79
N PHE A 158 -5.16 11.39 -13.52
CA PHE A 158 -5.59 10.01 -13.29
C PHE A 158 -6.47 9.88 -12.04
N ILE A 159 -6.07 10.48 -10.91
CA ILE A 159 -6.84 10.44 -9.66
C ILE A 159 -8.19 11.14 -9.84
N ASP A 160 -8.21 12.33 -10.47
CA ASP A 160 -9.44 13.06 -10.73
C ASP A 160 -10.39 12.26 -11.63
N LYS A 161 -9.85 11.56 -12.63
CA LYS A 161 -10.61 10.66 -13.49
C LYS A 161 -11.19 9.47 -12.73
N LEU A 162 -10.43 8.84 -11.84
CA LEU A 162 -10.93 7.74 -11.02
C LEU A 162 -12.16 8.15 -10.21
N VAL A 163 -12.12 9.33 -9.61
CA VAL A 163 -13.25 9.87 -8.84
C VAL A 163 -14.45 10.18 -9.73
N ALA A 164 -14.22 10.83 -10.89
CA ALA A 164 -15.27 11.16 -11.84
C ALA A 164 -15.96 9.89 -12.38
N ASP A 165 -15.17 8.92 -12.84
CA ASP A 165 -15.67 7.63 -13.36
C ASP A 165 -16.47 6.86 -12.30
N ALA A 166 -15.99 6.87 -11.04
CA ALA A 166 -16.68 6.20 -9.95
C ALA A 166 -18.01 6.88 -9.59
N LYS A 167 -18.08 8.21 -9.66
CA LYS A 167 -19.34 8.96 -9.47
C LYS A 167 -20.37 8.63 -10.54
N GLU A 168 -19.92 8.48 -11.79
CA GLU A 168 -20.79 8.13 -12.91
C GLU A 168 -21.27 6.68 -12.85
N LYS A 169 -20.36 5.73 -12.59
CA LYS A 169 -20.62 4.28 -12.65
C LYS A 169 -21.17 3.71 -11.35
N GLY A 170 -20.94 4.37 -10.21
CA GLY A 170 -21.27 3.86 -8.87
C GLY A 170 -20.29 2.81 -8.33
N TYR A 171 -19.21 2.52 -9.05
CA TYR A 171 -18.15 1.58 -8.64
C TYR A 171 -16.80 1.99 -9.23
N THR A 172 -15.75 1.42 -8.67
CA THR A 172 -14.40 1.48 -9.23
C THR A 172 -13.90 0.08 -9.55
N GLU A 173 -12.85 -0.01 -10.39
CA GLU A 173 -12.39 -1.28 -10.93
C GLU A 173 -10.84 -1.33 -10.97
N THR A 174 -10.27 -2.50 -10.67
CA THR A 174 -8.82 -2.76 -10.83
C THR A 174 -8.48 -3.03 -12.30
N MET A 175 -7.18 -3.08 -12.63
CA MET A 175 -6.70 -3.48 -13.96
C MET A 175 -7.14 -4.90 -14.36
N PHE A 176 -7.50 -5.74 -13.40
CA PHE A 176 -7.92 -7.13 -13.60
C PHE A 176 -9.44 -7.33 -13.49
N GLY A 177 -10.21 -6.24 -13.48
CA GLY A 177 -11.67 -6.31 -13.49
C GLY A 177 -12.32 -6.56 -12.12
N ARG A 178 -11.59 -6.44 -11.02
CA ARG A 178 -12.18 -6.49 -9.68
C ARG A 178 -12.95 -5.20 -9.43
N ARG A 179 -14.26 -5.31 -9.23
CA ARG A 179 -15.15 -4.18 -8.98
C ARG A 179 -15.39 -3.97 -7.51
N ARG A 180 -15.43 -2.69 -7.11
CA ARG A 180 -15.85 -2.25 -5.79
C ARG A 180 -16.96 -1.21 -5.92
N PRO A 181 -18.21 -1.55 -5.57
CA PRO A 181 -19.30 -0.56 -5.46
C PRO A 181 -18.98 0.47 -4.39
N ILE A 182 -19.36 1.73 -4.64
CA ILE A 182 -19.13 2.86 -3.71
C ILE A 182 -20.44 3.64 -3.58
N PRO A 183 -21.44 3.12 -2.84
CA PRO A 183 -22.71 3.81 -2.64
C PRO A 183 -22.57 5.13 -1.90
N GLU A 184 -21.51 5.31 -1.13
CA GLU A 184 -21.19 6.53 -0.39
C GLU A 184 -21.05 7.76 -1.28
N LEU A 185 -20.67 7.60 -2.56
CA LEU A 185 -20.54 8.70 -3.51
C LEU A 185 -21.87 9.43 -3.78
N SER A 186 -23.00 8.73 -3.62
CA SER A 186 -24.35 9.28 -3.79
C SER A 186 -24.97 9.83 -2.50
N SER A 187 -24.27 9.75 -1.37
CA SER A 187 -24.79 10.20 -0.08
C SER A 187 -24.96 11.71 -0.03
N SER A 188 -26.02 12.18 0.62
CA SER A 188 -26.19 13.61 0.98
C SER A 188 -25.22 14.07 2.05
N ASN A 189 -24.68 13.14 2.85
CA ASN A 189 -23.71 13.41 3.89
C ASN A 189 -22.31 13.65 3.30
N PHE A 190 -21.75 14.85 3.56
CA PHE A 190 -20.42 15.24 3.08
C PHE A 190 -19.31 14.27 3.52
N MET A 191 -19.34 13.81 4.78
CA MET A 191 -18.31 12.91 5.30
C MET A 191 -18.33 11.56 4.59
N GLN A 192 -19.51 11.03 4.28
CA GLN A 192 -19.65 9.78 3.52
C GLN A 192 -19.20 9.96 2.08
N ARG A 193 -19.58 11.05 1.41
CA ARG A 193 -19.09 11.34 0.05
C ARG A 193 -17.57 11.45 0.00
N SER A 194 -16.98 12.19 0.94
CA SER A 194 -15.53 12.33 1.04
C SER A 194 -14.83 10.99 1.29
N PHE A 195 -15.43 10.12 2.10
CA PHE A 195 -14.95 8.75 2.26
C PHE A 195 -15.03 7.97 0.94
N GLY A 196 -16.17 8.04 0.23
CA GLY A 196 -16.35 7.41 -1.08
C GLY A 196 -15.32 7.86 -2.11
N GLU A 197 -14.98 9.15 -2.15
CA GLU A 197 -13.93 9.68 -3.04
C GLU A 197 -12.56 9.08 -2.72
N ARG A 198 -12.18 8.98 -1.44
CA ARG A 198 -10.92 8.31 -1.05
C ARG A 198 -10.91 6.83 -1.43
N VAL A 199 -12.04 6.14 -1.28
CA VAL A 199 -12.18 4.75 -1.74
C VAL A 199 -11.99 4.66 -3.26
N ALA A 200 -12.58 5.57 -4.03
CA ALA A 200 -12.44 5.61 -5.50
C ALA A 200 -10.98 5.81 -5.94
N MET A 201 -10.20 6.60 -5.22
CA MET A 201 -8.77 6.82 -5.48
C MET A 201 -7.91 5.59 -5.12
N ASN A 202 -8.15 5.02 -3.95
CA ASN A 202 -7.29 3.98 -3.37
C ASN A 202 -7.59 2.57 -3.90
N ALA A 203 -8.86 2.20 -4.00
CA ALA A 203 -9.25 0.82 -4.28
C ALA A 203 -8.73 0.26 -5.61
N PRO A 204 -8.68 1.02 -6.73
CA PRO A 204 -8.08 0.52 -7.98
C PRO A 204 -6.60 0.21 -7.84
N ILE A 205 -5.86 1.03 -7.10
CA ILE A 205 -4.41 0.88 -6.92
C ILE A 205 -4.13 -0.28 -5.97
N GLN A 206 -4.72 -0.27 -4.79
CA GLN A 206 -4.53 -1.31 -3.78
C GLN A 206 -5.05 -2.67 -4.26
N GLY A 207 -6.22 -2.68 -4.92
CA GLY A 207 -6.81 -3.90 -5.47
C GLY A 207 -5.98 -4.47 -6.62
N THR A 208 -5.45 -3.64 -7.51
CA THR A 208 -4.55 -4.07 -8.58
C THR A 208 -3.27 -4.68 -8.00
N ALA A 209 -2.68 -4.05 -6.97
CA ALA A 209 -1.52 -4.60 -6.28
C ALA A 209 -1.83 -5.99 -5.67
N ALA A 210 -2.99 -6.14 -5.02
CA ALA A 210 -3.44 -7.43 -4.48
C ALA A 210 -3.64 -8.50 -5.57
N ASP A 211 -4.19 -8.12 -6.71
CA ASP A 211 -4.39 -9.03 -7.84
C ASP A 211 -3.05 -9.48 -8.44
N ILE A 212 -2.08 -8.57 -8.60
CA ILE A 212 -0.72 -8.90 -9.07
C ILE A 212 -0.06 -9.90 -8.13
N ILE A 213 -0.14 -9.68 -6.81
CA ILE A 213 0.47 -10.57 -5.82
C ILE A 213 -0.16 -11.97 -5.88
N LYS A 214 -1.48 -12.07 -6.05
CA LYS A 214 -2.17 -13.36 -6.19
C LYS A 214 -1.73 -14.12 -7.44
N ILE A 215 -1.60 -13.45 -8.57
CA ILE A 215 -1.09 -14.04 -9.81
C ILE A 215 0.36 -14.49 -9.63
N ALA A 216 1.20 -13.66 -9.01
CA ALA A 216 2.59 -14.00 -8.73
C ALA A 216 2.69 -15.22 -7.80
N MET A 217 1.87 -15.28 -6.76
CA MET A 217 1.82 -16.41 -5.83
C MET A 217 1.53 -17.74 -6.56
N ILE A 218 0.53 -17.75 -7.43
CA ILE A 218 0.18 -18.93 -8.22
C ILE A 218 1.37 -19.35 -9.11
N ARG A 219 1.97 -18.40 -9.81
CA ARG A 219 3.11 -18.68 -10.72
C ARG A 219 4.34 -19.20 -9.95
N VAL A 220 4.62 -18.64 -8.77
CA VAL A 220 5.72 -19.11 -7.92
C VAL A 220 5.44 -20.52 -7.42
N HIS A 221 4.23 -20.78 -6.94
CA HIS A 221 3.82 -22.11 -6.48
C HIS A 221 3.99 -23.16 -7.58
N ASP A 222 3.44 -22.90 -8.77
CA ASP A 222 3.52 -23.81 -9.92
C ASP A 222 4.97 -24.06 -10.35
N ARG A 223 5.81 -23.02 -10.29
CA ARG A 223 7.23 -23.14 -10.62
C ARG A 223 7.98 -24.00 -9.60
N LEU A 224 7.74 -23.81 -8.30
CA LEU A 224 8.35 -24.62 -7.23
C LEU A 224 8.03 -26.11 -7.42
N ILE A 225 6.79 -26.43 -7.79
CA ILE A 225 6.39 -27.82 -8.04
C ILE A 225 7.05 -28.37 -9.31
N ARG A 226 6.94 -27.63 -10.42
CA ARG A 226 7.45 -28.06 -11.73
C ARG A 226 8.97 -28.30 -11.75
N GLU A 227 9.71 -27.47 -11.04
CA GLU A 227 11.18 -27.54 -10.97
C GLU A 227 11.67 -28.39 -9.78
N HIS A 228 10.75 -29.08 -9.08
CA HIS A 228 11.05 -29.98 -7.95
C HIS A 228 11.83 -29.32 -6.80
N PHE A 229 11.57 -28.03 -6.52
CA PHE A 229 12.16 -27.38 -5.37
C PHE A 229 11.67 -28.01 -4.05
N ARG A 230 12.55 -28.10 -3.06
CA ARG A 230 12.18 -28.52 -1.70
C ARG A 230 11.45 -27.41 -0.92
N SER A 231 11.65 -26.16 -1.32
CA SER A 231 10.97 -24.99 -0.76
C SER A 231 9.47 -25.03 -1.04
N ARG A 232 8.67 -24.50 -0.10
CA ARG A 232 7.22 -24.45 -0.23
C ARG A 232 6.73 -23.03 0.02
N LEU A 233 5.80 -22.57 -0.77
CA LEU A 233 5.04 -21.37 -0.50
C LEU A 233 4.05 -21.68 0.63
N ILE A 234 4.11 -20.93 1.73
CA ILE A 234 3.27 -21.19 2.91
C ILE A 234 2.23 -20.11 3.13
N LEU A 235 2.53 -18.84 2.80
CA LEU A 235 1.64 -17.73 3.09
C LEU A 235 1.95 -16.53 2.20
N GLN A 236 0.90 -15.84 1.76
CA GLN A 236 0.94 -14.50 1.20
C GLN A 236 0.30 -13.55 2.22
N VAL A 237 1.00 -12.51 2.66
CA VAL A 237 0.56 -11.65 3.77
C VAL A 237 -0.06 -10.34 3.26
N HIS A 238 0.42 -9.80 2.17
CA HIS A 238 -0.06 -8.54 1.57
C HIS A 238 -0.17 -8.63 0.06
#